data_03e3e2a22c6e8dc70078d0bd9d1cbfd6
#
_entry.id   03e3e2a22c6e8dc70078d0bd9d1cbfd6
#
_cell.length_a   1.000
_cell.length_b   1.000
_cell.length_c   1.000
_cell.angle_alpha   90.00
_cell.angle_beta   90.00
_cell.angle_gamma   90.00
#
_symmetry.space_group_name_H-M   'P 1'
#
loop_
_entity.id
_entity.type
_entity.pdbx_description
1 polymer ?
#
loop_
_entity_poly.entity_id
_entity_poly.type
_entity_poly.pdbx_seq_one_letter_code
_entity_poly.pdbx_strand_id
1 'polypeptide(L)'
;MNVSVQKQNYQNDNKSPNILLNNEQQLSFLKYIERRNYFLPSSNQKNNPLMPLYSLNKTDIILPKSGLTKPENDICIKLYNTIYNKNDSKPLNCVKFFCESKKIVYGTTSGFLIVYDLNNHYDQRTFSKLESKPSIRALQFNKDETFLLTGDKNGIITYFKNNSGEKFEKKNFIQLHNDTITDTSFSINSTKFVTSSDDKTAKIVDFVSGKNELIFKHRSDVKSCEWNPYRNMVVSGGKDQIVEIWDPNSGMSIRSLHLHNNSINRIRFNQNGNWIISGSKDHIIKVTDIRMMKELQVCKGHDSEVNTLRWHPEHEDIFCSAGADKKIIYWKVGQEKNYVIDNAHDKEIFDLCFNKSGTLLASGSNDCCLKLWIRDNSIF
;
A
#
# COMPACT_ATOMS: atom_id res chain seq x y z
N MET A 1 -52.21 -46.07 15.80
CA MET A 1 -50.82 -45.73 16.00
C MET A 1 -50.53 -44.40 15.36
N ASN A 2 -50.46 -43.38 16.17
CA ASN A 2 -50.27 -41.98 15.73
C ASN A 2 -48.79 -41.73 15.47
N VAL A 3 -48.44 -41.30 14.25
CA VAL A 3 -47.11 -40.77 13.97
C VAL A 3 -47.27 -39.26 13.82
N SER A 4 -46.79 -38.52 14.79
CA SER A 4 -46.74 -37.05 14.85
C SER A 4 -45.62 -36.55 13.92
N VAL A 5 -45.99 -35.80 12.89
CA VAL A 5 -45.07 -35.06 12.04
C VAL A 5 -44.68 -33.77 12.78
N GLN A 6 -43.46 -33.68 13.24
CA GLN A 6 -42.87 -32.45 13.73
C GLN A 6 -42.54 -31.51 12.54
N LYS A 7 -43.22 -30.39 12.48
CA LYS A 7 -42.83 -29.26 11.64
C LYS A 7 -41.57 -28.60 12.22
N GLN A 8 -40.45 -28.74 11.56
CA GLN A 8 -39.28 -27.93 11.83
C GLN A 8 -39.49 -26.51 11.24
N ASN A 9 -39.61 -25.55 12.16
CA ASN A 9 -39.56 -24.16 11.82
C ASN A 9 -38.12 -23.81 11.40
N TYR A 10 -37.92 -23.47 10.15
CA TYR A 10 -36.70 -22.79 9.69
C TYR A 10 -36.75 -21.35 10.20
N GLN A 11 -36.11 -21.07 11.30
CA GLN A 11 -35.72 -19.72 11.68
C GLN A 11 -34.55 -19.33 10.77
N ASN A 12 -34.73 -18.26 10.03
CA ASN A 12 -33.67 -17.59 9.29
C ASN A 12 -32.68 -16.98 10.29
N ASP A 13 -31.65 -17.72 10.65
CA ASP A 13 -30.50 -17.20 11.37
C ASP A 13 -29.62 -16.42 10.38
N ASN A 14 -29.87 -15.11 10.27
CA ASN A 14 -28.90 -14.14 9.75
C ASN A 14 -27.74 -14.03 10.73
N LYS A 15 -26.94 -15.07 10.88
CA LYS A 15 -25.68 -14.97 11.61
C LYS A 15 -24.60 -14.45 10.64
N SER A 16 -24.12 -13.25 10.94
CA SER A 16 -22.85 -12.74 10.41
C SER A 16 -21.76 -13.80 10.53
N PRO A 17 -20.89 -13.96 9.54
CA PRO A 17 -19.81 -14.95 9.61
C PRO A 17 -18.93 -14.68 10.83
N ASN A 18 -18.85 -15.67 11.72
CA ASN A 18 -17.99 -15.63 12.88
C ASN A 18 -16.52 -15.62 12.41
N ILE A 19 -15.86 -14.50 12.59
CA ILE A 19 -14.40 -14.42 12.51
C ILE A 19 -13.89 -15.27 13.67
N LEU A 20 -13.25 -16.41 13.37
CA LEU A 20 -12.66 -17.30 14.38
C LEU A 20 -11.37 -16.65 14.93
N LEU A 21 -11.54 -15.68 15.80
CA LEU A 21 -10.47 -15.14 16.63
C LEU A 21 -10.31 -16.03 17.86
N ASN A 22 -9.10 -16.17 18.39
CA ASN A 22 -8.94 -16.78 19.71
C ASN A 22 -9.62 -15.89 20.77
N ASN A 23 -9.89 -16.45 21.96
CA ASN A 23 -10.65 -15.74 22.97
C ASN A 23 -10.06 -14.39 23.37
N GLU A 24 -8.73 -14.23 23.36
CA GLU A 24 -8.08 -12.97 23.67
C GLU A 24 -8.19 -11.96 22.50
N GLN A 25 -8.09 -12.44 21.28
CA GLN A 25 -8.27 -11.62 20.08
C GLN A 25 -9.73 -11.19 19.94
N GLN A 26 -10.69 -12.07 20.23
CA GLN A 26 -12.12 -11.75 20.27
C GLN A 26 -12.43 -10.70 21.34
N LEU A 27 -11.86 -10.83 22.52
CA LEU A 27 -12.06 -9.85 23.61
C LEU A 27 -11.40 -8.51 23.28
N SER A 28 -10.23 -8.52 22.68
CA SER A 28 -9.51 -7.33 22.22
C SER A 28 -10.27 -6.62 21.10
N PHE A 29 -10.83 -7.40 20.17
CA PHE A 29 -11.62 -6.90 19.05
C PHE A 29 -12.99 -6.34 19.49
N LEU A 30 -13.67 -7.00 20.44
CA LEU A 30 -14.90 -6.49 21.05
C LEU A 30 -14.65 -5.19 21.84
N LYS A 31 -13.59 -5.14 22.63
CA LYS A 31 -13.17 -3.89 23.33
C LYS A 31 -12.81 -2.77 22.34
N TYR A 32 -12.23 -3.13 21.19
CA TYR A 32 -11.96 -2.20 20.11
C TYR A 32 -13.26 -1.63 19.52
N ILE A 33 -14.25 -2.48 19.25
CA ILE A 33 -15.56 -2.07 18.75
C ILE A 33 -16.28 -1.18 19.76
N GLU A 34 -16.30 -1.54 21.03
CA GLU A 34 -16.91 -0.74 22.08
C GLU A 34 -16.28 0.66 22.18
N ARG A 35 -14.94 0.75 22.14
CA ARG A 35 -14.22 2.03 22.18
C ARG A 35 -14.42 2.87 20.93
N ARG A 36 -14.74 2.26 19.78
CA ARG A 36 -15.06 2.98 18.54
C ARG A 36 -16.25 3.92 18.71
N ASN A 37 -17.23 3.56 19.55
CA ASN A 37 -18.41 4.38 19.81
C ASN A 37 -18.09 5.67 20.56
N TYR A 38 -16.97 5.74 21.30
CA TYR A 38 -16.54 6.94 22.01
C TYR A 38 -15.88 8.01 21.12
N PHE A 39 -15.47 7.63 19.90
CA PHE A 39 -14.84 8.55 18.95
C PHE A 39 -15.80 9.06 17.87
N LEU A 40 -17.08 8.73 17.95
CA LEU A 40 -18.11 9.39 17.15
C LEU A 40 -18.30 10.80 17.70
N PRO A 41 -18.12 11.87 16.90
CA PRO A 41 -18.39 13.22 17.39
C PRO A 41 -19.85 13.32 17.83
N SER A 42 -20.05 13.93 18.99
CA SER A 42 -21.40 14.32 19.42
C SER A 42 -22.03 15.19 18.33
N SER A 43 -23.32 15.04 18.10
CA SER A 43 -24.13 15.68 17.06
C SER A 43 -24.07 17.22 16.98
N ASN A 44 -23.29 17.87 17.83
CA ASN A 44 -23.19 19.33 17.95
C ASN A 44 -21.91 19.96 17.36
N GLN A 45 -21.02 19.19 16.75
CA GLN A 45 -19.84 19.76 16.06
C GLN A 45 -20.08 19.87 14.55
N LYS A 46 -20.91 20.85 14.16
CA LYS A 46 -21.26 21.11 12.74
C LYS A 46 -20.15 21.73 11.88
N ASN A 47 -19.00 22.08 12.43
CA ASN A 47 -18.00 22.92 11.73
C ASN A 47 -16.58 22.37 11.72
N ASN A 48 -16.40 21.06 11.86
CA ASN A 48 -15.07 20.50 11.72
C ASN A 48 -14.94 19.79 10.35
N PRO A 49 -14.11 20.28 9.41
CA PRO A 49 -13.94 19.67 8.06
C PRO A 49 -13.25 18.30 8.09
N LEU A 50 -13.00 17.78 9.27
CA LEU A 50 -12.34 16.51 9.53
C LEU A 50 -13.36 15.38 9.61
N MET A 51 -14.07 15.10 8.56
CA MET A 51 -14.79 13.85 8.27
C MET A 51 -16.18 14.08 7.64
N PRO A 52 -16.48 13.46 6.55
CA PRO A 52 -17.79 12.86 6.38
C PRO A 52 -17.80 11.57 7.22
N LEU A 53 -18.37 11.65 8.39
CA LEU A 53 -18.78 10.47 9.16
C LEU A 53 -19.81 9.74 8.33
N TYR A 54 -19.43 8.61 7.78
CA TYR A 54 -20.42 7.60 7.48
C TYR A 54 -21.07 7.26 8.82
N SER A 55 -22.37 7.54 8.94
CA SER A 55 -23.20 7.00 10.00
C SER A 55 -23.25 5.48 9.81
N LEU A 56 -22.25 4.81 10.37
CA LEU A 56 -22.22 3.37 10.38
C LEU A 56 -23.30 2.92 11.35
N ASN A 57 -24.38 2.38 10.84
CA ASN A 57 -25.29 1.59 11.64
C ASN A 57 -24.48 0.49 12.36
N LYS A 58 -24.89 0.07 13.54
CA LYS A 58 -24.23 -0.98 14.33
C LYS A 58 -23.99 -2.28 13.57
N THR A 59 -24.71 -2.50 12.47
CA THR A 59 -24.61 -3.61 11.52
C THR A 59 -23.55 -3.41 10.44
N ASP A 60 -23.08 -2.17 10.20
CA ASP A 60 -22.06 -1.86 9.18
C ASP A 60 -20.63 -2.08 9.71
N ILE A 61 -20.52 -2.81 10.81
CA ILE A 61 -19.24 -3.14 11.40
C ILE A 61 -18.57 -4.19 10.52
N ILE A 62 -17.80 -3.69 9.52
CA ILE A 62 -16.54 -4.35 9.18
C ILE A 62 -16.67 -5.64 8.38
N LEU A 63 -17.66 -5.80 7.59
CA LEU A 63 -17.52 -6.71 6.47
C LEU A 63 -17.32 -5.87 5.21
N PRO A 64 -16.27 -6.12 4.41
CA PRO A 64 -16.23 -5.58 3.07
C PRO A 64 -17.53 -5.93 2.38
N LYS A 65 -18.02 -5.07 1.48
CA LYS A 65 -19.25 -5.32 0.70
C LYS A 65 -19.24 -6.67 -0.01
N SER A 66 -18.08 -7.26 -0.21
CA SER A 66 -17.82 -8.60 -0.76
C SER A 66 -17.53 -9.67 0.29
N GLY A 67 -17.74 -9.40 1.57
CA GLY A 67 -17.42 -10.32 2.67
C GLY A 67 -18.20 -11.62 2.73
N LEU A 68 -19.02 -11.90 1.73
CA LEU A 68 -19.66 -13.19 1.50
C LEU A 68 -18.81 -14.13 0.64
N THR A 69 -17.75 -13.61 -0.01
CA THR A 69 -16.84 -14.45 -0.79
C THR A 69 -15.76 -15.02 0.12
N LYS A 70 -15.42 -16.28 -0.09
CA LYS A 70 -14.29 -16.88 0.63
C LYS A 70 -13.03 -16.05 0.29
N PRO A 71 -12.14 -15.77 1.25
CA PRO A 71 -10.88 -15.02 1.02
C PRO A 71 -10.06 -15.57 -0.15
N GLU A 72 -10.17 -16.87 -0.39
CA GLU A 72 -9.54 -17.60 -1.49
C GLU A 72 -9.96 -17.07 -2.86
N ASN A 73 -11.15 -16.47 -2.96
CA ASN A 73 -11.71 -15.97 -4.22
C ASN A 73 -11.13 -14.63 -4.66
N ASP A 74 -10.47 -13.92 -3.75
CA ASP A 74 -10.04 -12.54 -3.98
C ASP A 74 -8.51 -12.39 -3.98
N ILE A 75 -7.79 -13.53 -4.02
CA ILE A 75 -6.33 -13.61 -3.97
C ILE A 75 -5.76 -13.95 -5.35
N CYS A 76 -4.82 -13.14 -5.82
CA CYS A 76 -4.10 -13.38 -7.08
C CYS A 76 -2.94 -14.35 -6.85
N ILE A 77 -3.18 -15.65 -7.01
CA ILE A 77 -2.19 -16.71 -6.74
C ILE A 77 -1.61 -17.37 -7.99
N LYS A 78 -2.29 -17.24 -9.12
CA LYS A 78 -1.86 -17.87 -10.37
C LYS A 78 -0.98 -16.92 -11.18
N LEU A 79 0.20 -17.39 -11.53
CA LEU A 79 1.06 -16.66 -12.44
C LEU A 79 0.40 -16.55 -13.82
N TYR A 80 0.12 -15.31 -14.23
CA TYR A 80 -0.48 -15.01 -15.53
C TYR A 80 0.59 -14.82 -16.62
N ASN A 81 1.61 -14.00 -16.32
CA ASN A 81 2.64 -13.68 -17.28
C ASN A 81 3.96 -13.30 -16.59
N THR A 82 5.06 -13.61 -17.25
CA THR A 82 6.41 -13.17 -16.86
C THR A 82 7.00 -12.30 -17.95
N ILE A 83 7.26 -11.05 -17.62
CA ILE A 83 7.78 -10.05 -18.53
C ILE A 83 9.24 -9.80 -18.15
N TYR A 84 10.14 -10.25 -19.03
CA TYR A 84 11.55 -9.97 -18.88
C TYR A 84 11.85 -8.55 -19.36
N ASN A 85 12.65 -7.82 -18.61
CA ASN A 85 13.14 -6.51 -19.04
C ASN A 85 14.20 -6.68 -20.13
N LYS A 86 13.73 -6.81 -21.39
CA LYS A 86 14.60 -7.04 -22.55
C LYS A 86 15.54 -5.86 -22.84
N ASN A 87 15.12 -4.64 -22.46
CA ASN A 87 15.84 -3.42 -22.84
C ASN A 87 16.98 -3.09 -21.88
N ASP A 88 16.98 -3.60 -20.67
CA ASP A 88 17.94 -3.18 -19.66
C ASP A 88 18.56 -4.33 -18.85
N SER A 89 17.93 -5.49 -18.78
CA SER A 89 18.38 -6.64 -17.96
C SER A 89 18.80 -6.24 -16.53
N LYS A 90 18.14 -5.24 -15.96
CA LYS A 90 18.41 -4.67 -14.64
C LYS A 90 17.21 -4.80 -13.71
N PRO A 91 17.45 -4.85 -12.40
CA PRO A 91 16.39 -4.96 -11.39
C PRO A 91 15.31 -3.91 -11.51
N LEU A 92 14.08 -4.31 -11.20
CA LEU A 92 12.91 -3.45 -11.12
C LEU A 92 12.70 -3.00 -9.67
N ASN A 93 12.80 -1.70 -9.42
CA ASN A 93 12.67 -1.16 -8.06
C ASN A 93 11.23 -0.77 -7.68
N CYS A 94 10.43 -0.35 -8.63
CA CYS A 94 9.09 0.19 -8.37
C CYS A 94 8.17 -0.09 -9.56
N VAL A 95 6.90 -0.35 -9.27
CA VAL A 95 5.88 -0.76 -10.24
C VAL A 95 4.56 -0.07 -9.94
N LYS A 96 3.86 0.42 -10.98
CA LYS A 96 2.51 1.01 -10.86
C LYS A 96 1.63 0.66 -12.05
N PHE A 97 0.37 0.32 -11.78
CA PHE A 97 -0.69 0.28 -12.80
C PHE A 97 -1.20 1.69 -13.08
N PHE A 98 -1.64 1.92 -14.33
CA PHE A 98 -2.29 3.16 -14.76
C PHE A 98 -3.18 2.92 -15.98
N CYS A 99 -3.84 3.98 -16.51
CA CYS A 99 -4.79 3.91 -17.61
C CYS A 99 -5.86 2.84 -17.39
N GLU A 100 -6.64 2.98 -16.31
CA GLU A 100 -7.70 2.01 -15.96
C GLU A 100 -7.17 0.57 -15.87
N SER A 101 -5.95 0.40 -15.38
CA SER A 101 -5.30 -0.90 -15.23
C SER A 101 -4.92 -1.61 -16.54
N LYS A 102 -4.91 -0.90 -17.67
CA LYS A 102 -4.50 -1.46 -18.97
C LYS A 102 -3.01 -1.42 -19.21
N LYS A 103 -2.29 -0.57 -18.46
CA LYS A 103 -0.85 -0.37 -18.62
C LYS A 103 -0.13 -0.42 -17.28
N ILE A 104 1.14 -0.80 -17.34
CA ILE A 104 2.04 -0.85 -16.19
C ILE A 104 3.26 0.00 -16.50
N VAL A 105 3.65 0.85 -15.55
CA VAL A 105 4.91 1.57 -15.59
C VAL A 105 5.82 1.03 -14.49
N TYR A 106 7.09 0.85 -14.80
CA TYR A 106 8.09 0.44 -13.83
C TYR A 106 9.40 1.18 -14.01
N GLY A 107 10.08 1.39 -12.88
CA GLY A 107 11.40 2.02 -12.80
C GLY A 107 12.50 1.01 -12.53
N THR A 108 13.64 1.17 -13.20
CA THR A 108 14.78 0.27 -13.07
C THR A 108 15.94 0.88 -12.27
N THR A 109 16.87 0.02 -11.86
CA THR A 109 18.10 0.44 -11.18
C THR A 109 19.05 1.24 -12.09
N SER A 110 18.91 1.15 -13.41
CA SER A 110 19.68 1.92 -14.38
C SER A 110 19.00 3.22 -14.83
N GLY A 111 17.89 3.60 -14.16
CA GLY A 111 17.23 4.88 -14.41
C GLY A 111 16.28 4.89 -15.61
N PHE A 112 15.92 3.72 -16.14
CA PHE A 112 14.91 3.64 -17.18
C PHE A 112 13.51 3.63 -16.56
N LEU A 113 12.60 4.38 -17.19
CA LEU A 113 11.16 4.32 -16.99
C LEU A 113 10.56 3.58 -18.18
N ILE A 114 9.97 2.42 -17.93
CA ILE A 114 9.45 1.54 -18.97
C ILE A 114 7.96 1.37 -18.78
N VAL A 115 7.23 1.42 -19.89
CA VAL A 115 5.79 1.15 -19.92
C VAL A 115 5.52 -0.15 -20.65
N TYR A 116 4.69 -0.97 -20.06
CA TYR A 116 4.19 -2.20 -20.63
C TYR A 116 2.68 -2.10 -20.84
N ASP A 117 2.22 -2.41 -22.05
CA ASP A 117 0.80 -2.44 -22.40
C ASP A 117 0.27 -3.86 -22.28
N LEU A 118 -0.75 -4.07 -21.44
CA LEU A 118 -1.35 -5.39 -21.22
C LEU A 118 -2.15 -5.89 -22.42
N ASN A 119 -2.69 -4.98 -23.24
CA ASN A 119 -3.46 -5.33 -24.42
C ASN A 119 -2.55 -5.71 -25.61
N ASN A 120 -1.32 -5.19 -25.59
CA ASN A 120 -0.35 -5.41 -26.65
C ASN A 120 0.92 -6.06 -26.05
N HIS A 121 0.86 -7.37 -25.82
CA HIS A 121 1.85 -8.16 -25.07
C HIS A 121 3.30 -8.09 -25.59
N TYR A 122 3.55 -7.45 -26.74
CA TYR A 122 4.87 -7.31 -27.33
C TYR A 122 5.45 -5.90 -27.23
N ASP A 123 4.66 -4.92 -26.79
CA ASP A 123 5.06 -3.51 -26.82
C ASP A 123 5.59 -3.03 -25.46
N GLN A 124 6.91 -3.18 -25.26
CA GLN A 124 7.65 -2.54 -24.19
C GLN A 124 8.23 -1.23 -24.70
N ARG A 125 7.66 -0.10 -24.28
CA ARG A 125 8.17 1.22 -24.65
C ARG A 125 9.02 1.81 -23.54
N THR A 126 10.25 2.15 -23.85
CA THR A 126 11.15 2.86 -22.94
C THR A 126 10.97 4.36 -23.12
N PHE A 127 10.49 5.05 -22.07
CA PHE A 127 10.10 6.46 -22.16
C PHE A 127 11.12 7.47 -21.62
N SER A 128 12.09 7.06 -20.84
CA SER A 128 13.13 8.00 -20.44
C SER A 128 14.48 7.32 -20.24
N LYS A 129 15.43 7.79 -21.00
CA LYS A 129 16.83 7.74 -20.65
C LYS A 129 17.10 9.05 -19.89
N LEU A 130 17.06 9.02 -18.57
CA LEU A 130 17.54 10.16 -17.79
C LEU A 130 19.02 10.33 -18.15
N GLU A 131 19.42 11.55 -18.49
CA GLU A 131 20.80 11.83 -18.95
C GLU A 131 21.87 11.38 -17.94
N SER A 132 21.55 11.43 -16.65
CA SER A 132 22.41 11.01 -15.55
C SER A 132 22.25 9.55 -15.13
N LYS A 133 21.28 8.81 -15.67
CA LYS A 133 20.96 7.40 -15.35
C LYS A 133 20.92 7.04 -13.85
N PRO A 134 20.41 7.89 -12.96
CA PRO A 134 20.27 7.49 -11.56
C PRO A 134 19.15 6.45 -11.44
N SER A 135 19.34 5.49 -10.53
CA SER A 135 18.34 4.46 -10.22
C SER A 135 17.02 5.12 -9.79
N ILE A 136 15.91 4.74 -10.43
CA ILE A 136 14.57 5.15 -10.02
C ILE A 136 14.15 4.27 -8.83
N ARG A 137 13.76 4.90 -7.72
CA ARG A 137 13.38 4.22 -6.47
C ARG A 137 11.91 4.40 -6.09
N ALA A 138 11.32 5.52 -6.47
CA ALA A 138 9.94 5.86 -6.15
C ALA A 138 9.17 6.22 -7.41
N LEU A 139 7.91 5.77 -7.49
CA LEU A 139 6.95 6.09 -8.54
C LEU A 139 5.59 6.36 -7.93
N GLN A 140 4.96 7.48 -8.30
CA GLN A 140 3.60 7.76 -7.87
C GLN A 140 2.86 8.60 -8.89
N PHE A 141 1.63 8.19 -9.23
CA PHE A 141 0.70 8.99 -10.01
C PHE A 141 -0.08 9.94 -9.09
N ASN A 142 -0.47 11.10 -9.63
CA ASN A 142 -1.52 11.89 -9.03
C ASN A 142 -2.89 11.18 -9.21
N LYS A 143 -3.93 11.67 -8.53
CA LYS A 143 -5.25 11.03 -8.50
C LYS A 143 -5.86 10.82 -9.89
N ASP A 144 -5.64 11.77 -10.80
CA ASP A 144 -6.21 11.78 -12.15
C ASP A 144 -5.31 11.08 -13.18
N GLU A 145 -4.20 10.49 -12.75
CA GLU A 145 -3.18 9.86 -13.61
C GLU A 145 -2.61 10.78 -14.70
N THR A 146 -2.79 12.09 -14.57
CA THR A 146 -2.27 13.09 -15.53
C THR A 146 -0.78 13.37 -15.36
N PHE A 147 -0.25 13.15 -14.15
CA PHE A 147 1.16 13.31 -13.83
C PHE A 147 1.71 12.10 -13.10
N LEU A 148 2.96 11.77 -13.43
CA LEU A 148 3.78 10.79 -12.75
C LEU A 148 4.97 11.48 -12.11
N LEU A 149 5.20 11.26 -10.82
CA LEU A 149 6.42 11.63 -10.12
C LEU A 149 7.36 10.43 -10.07
N THR A 150 8.64 10.69 -10.31
CA THR A 150 9.70 9.69 -10.11
C THR A 150 10.76 10.23 -9.18
N GLY A 151 11.10 9.48 -8.15
CA GLY A 151 12.20 9.78 -7.24
C GLY A 151 13.42 8.91 -7.54
N ASP A 152 14.58 9.53 -7.56
CA ASP A 152 15.82 8.84 -7.92
C ASP A 152 16.85 8.75 -6.78
N LYS A 153 17.94 8.03 -7.06
CA LYS A 153 19.03 7.82 -6.11
C LYS A 153 19.79 9.11 -5.77
N ASN A 154 19.71 10.13 -6.60
CA ASN A 154 20.42 11.39 -6.39
C ASN A 154 19.59 12.44 -5.63
N GLY A 155 18.38 12.08 -5.18
CA GLY A 155 17.51 12.99 -4.45
C GLY A 155 16.69 13.93 -5.37
N ILE A 156 16.59 13.59 -6.65
CA ILE A 156 15.83 14.38 -7.63
C ILE A 156 14.43 13.80 -7.80
N ILE A 157 13.42 14.67 -7.77
CA ILE A 157 12.07 14.36 -8.25
C ILE A 157 11.94 14.86 -9.67
N THR A 158 11.50 13.99 -10.57
CA THR A 158 11.16 14.35 -11.94
C THR A 158 9.66 14.24 -12.18
N TYR A 159 9.11 15.26 -12.83
CA TYR A 159 7.69 15.36 -13.19
C TYR A 159 7.49 14.94 -14.63
N PHE A 160 6.67 13.93 -14.84
CA PHE A 160 6.26 13.52 -16.17
C PHE A 160 4.78 13.77 -16.37
N LYS A 161 4.41 14.44 -17.45
CA LYS A 161 3.02 14.56 -17.89
C LYS A 161 2.65 13.31 -18.67
N ASN A 162 1.54 12.70 -18.31
CA ASN A 162 0.97 11.54 -19.00
C ASN A 162 0.04 12.06 -20.12
N ASN A 163 0.41 11.85 -21.35
CA ASN A 163 -0.42 12.21 -22.51
C ASN A 163 -1.18 10.95 -22.96
N SER A 164 -2.40 10.77 -22.43
CA SER A 164 -3.34 9.68 -22.79
C SER A 164 -2.78 8.26 -22.64
N GLY A 165 -1.80 8.07 -21.73
CA GLY A 165 -1.20 6.77 -21.48
C GLY A 165 -0.24 6.25 -22.57
N GLU A 166 -0.03 7.01 -23.64
CA GLU A 166 0.85 6.59 -24.73
C GLU A 166 2.26 7.16 -24.61
N LYS A 167 2.38 8.36 -24.07
CA LYS A 167 3.65 9.08 -23.97
C LYS A 167 3.78 9.83 -22.66
N PHE A 168 4.91 9.65 -22.00
CA PHE A 168 5.32 10.47 -20.86
C PHE A 168 6.25 11.59 -21.32
N GLU A 169 5.88 12.82 -21.05
CA GLU A 169 6.67 14.00 -21.36
C GLU A 169 7.29 14.56 -20.08
N LYS A 170 8.63 14.59 -20.01
CA LYS A 170 9.35 15.22 -18.91
C LYS A 170 9.07 16.71 -18.89
N LYS A 171 8.45 17.23 -17.83
CA LYS A 171 8.11 18.64 -17.69
C LYS A 171 9.11 19.41 -16.84
N ASN A 172 9.48 18.86 -15.70
CA ASN A 172 10.34 19.54 -14.75
C ASN A 172 11.10 18.50 -13.91
N PHE A 173 12.14 18.96 -13.22
CA PHE A 173 12.83 18.20 -12.20
C PHE A 173 13.32 19.13 -11.09
N ILE A 174 13.38 18.63 -9.86
CA ILE A 174 13.73 19.42 -8.69
C ILE A 174 14.66 18.58 -7.82
N GLN A 175 15.78 19.15 -7.39
CA GLN A 175 16.65 18.59 -6.36
C GLN A 175 15.98 18.84 -5.00
N LEU A 176 15.31 17.84 -4.46
CA LEU A 176 14.62 17.95 -3.18
C LEU A 176 15.45 17.47 -2.00
N HIS A 177 16.19 16.40 -2.18
CA HIS A 177 16.95 15.72 -1.13
C HIS A 177 18.43 15.64 -1.49
N ASN A 178 19.26 15.43 -0.48
CA ASN A 178 20.72 15.27 -0.65
C ASN A 178 21.13 13.82 -0.88
N ASP A 179 20.19 12.88 -0.75
CA ASP A 179 20.41 11.44 -0.91
C ASP A 179 19.16 10.79 -1.53
N THR A 180 19.19 9.49 -1.70
CA THR A 180 18.16 8.67 -2.37
C THR A 180 16.75 8.98 -1.89
N ILE A 181 15.84 9.27 -2.82
CA ILE A 181 14.41 9.30 -2.54
C ILE A 181 13.89 7.87 -2.52
N THR A 182 13.33 7.46 -1.40
CA THR A 182 12.93 6.07 -1.15
C THR A 182 11.46 5.82 -1.44
N ASP A 183 10.61 6.83 -1.18
CA ASP A 183 9.16 6.74 -1.39
C ASP A 183 8.54 8.12 -1.67
N THR A 184 7.34 8.14 -2.25
CA THR A 184 6.57 9.36 -2.50
C THR A 184 5.08 9.07 -2.48
N SER A 185 4.29 10.02 -1.97
CA SER A 185 2.83 9.92 -1.90
C SER A 185 2.18 11.27 -2.08
N PHE A 186 1.08 11.33 -2.86
CA PHE A 186 0.29 12.53 -3.05
C PHE A 186 -0.69 12.77 -1.91
N SER A 187 -1.02 14.05 -1.67
CA SER A 187 -2.15 14.45 -0.85
C SER A 187 -3.47 14.07 -1.51
N ILE A 188 -4.56 14.10 -0.75
CA ILE A 188 -5.92 13.72 -1.17
C ILE A 188 -6.36 14.42 -2.46
N ASN A 189 -6.07 15.70 -2.56
CA ASN A 189 -6.43 16.58 -3.70
C ASN A 189 -5.29 16.75 -4.72
N SER A 190 -4.20 16.02 -4.56
CA SER A 190 -3.01 16.09 -5.42
C SER A 190 -2.37 17.50 -5.56
N THR A 191 -2.65 18.41 -4.64
CA THR A 191 -2.01 19.75 -4.62
C THR A 191 -0.62 19.72 -4.01
N LYS A 192 -0.36 18.73 -3.14
CA LYS A 192 0.90 18.51 -2.45
C LYS A 192 1.32 17.05 -2.56
N PHE A 193 2.57 16.79 -2.30
CA PHE A 193 3.08 15.44 -2.14
C PHE A 193 4.12 15.38 -1.04
N VAL A 194 4.29 14.21 -0.45
CA VAL A 194 5.33 13.91 0.53
C VAL A 194 6.39 13.00 -0.09
N THR A 195 7.63 13.21 0.27
CA THR A 195 8.78 12.38 -0.13
C THR A 195 9.55 11.95 1.10
N SER A 196 10.09 10.74 1.08
CA SER A 196 11.05 10.24 2.08
C SER A 196 12.42 9.99 1.46
N SER A 197 13.47 10.15 2.27
CA SER A 197 14.83 10.03 1.78
C SER A 197 15.80 9.46 2.80
N ASP A 198 16.90 8.89 2.29
CA ASP A 198 18.03 8.44 3.06
C ASP A 198 18.82 9.61 3.68
N ASP A 199 18.52 10.86 3.31
CA ASP A 199 19.05 12.08 3.98
C ASP A 199 18.42 12.35 5.35
N LYS A 200 17.67 11.39 5.91
CA LYS A 200 16.99 11.42 7.21
C LYS A 200 15.84 12.40 7.29
N THR A 201 15.30 12.81 6.15
CA THR A 201 14.15 13.73 6.11
C THR A 201 12.99 13.16 5.30
N ALA A 202 11.77 13.53 5.71
CA ALA A 202 10.62 13.50 4.83
C ALA A 202 10.19 14.95 4.58
N LYS A 203 9.77 15.27 3.36
CA LYS A 203 9.44 16.64 2.94
C LYS A 203 8.07 16.70 2.32
N ILE A 204 7.31 17.74 2.68
CA ILE A 204 6.08 18.10 1.99
C ILE A 204 6.38 19.20 1.00
N VAL A 205 5.95 18.99 -0.22
CA VAL A 205 6.23 19.85 -1.37
C VAL A 205 4.91 20.25 -2.04
N ASP A 206 4.76 21.52 -2.35
CA ASP A 206 3.68 22.00 -3.20
C ASP A 206 3.90 21.53 -4.64
N PHE A 207 2.89 20.87 -5.22
CA PHE A 207 3.03 20.22 -6.52
C PHE A 207 3.25 21.23 -7.66
N VAL A 208 2.60 22.39 -7.60
CA VAL A 208 2.64 23.38 -8.68
C VAL A 208 3.93 24.21 -8.64
N SER A 209 4.27 24.74 -7.47
CA SER A 209 5.45 25.58 -7.32
C SER A 209 6.77 24.81 -7.16
N GLY A 210 6.66 23.53 -6.76
CA GLY A 210 7.82 22.68 -6.42
C GLY A 210 8.58 23.13 -5.17
N LYS A 211 7.99 24.01 -4.36
CA LYS A 211 8.64 24.51 -3.13
C LYS A 211 8.42 23.57 -1.97
N ASN A 212 9.48 23.39 -1.18
CA ASN A 212 9.37 22.71 0.11
C ASN A 212 8.55 23.57 1.07
N GLU A 213 7.45 23.03 1.59
CA GLU A 213 6.66 23.70 2.63
C GLU A 213 7.08 23.27 4.02
N LEU A 214 7.29 21.96 4.23
CA LEU A 214 7.62 21.38 5.52
C LEU A 214 8.72 20.33 5.39
N ILE A 215 9.53 20.22 6.43
CA ILE A 215 10.61 19.23 6.54
C ILE A 215 10.44 18.49 7.88
N PHE A 216 10.20 17.20 7.80
CA PHE A 216 10.15 16.30 8.95
C PHE A 216 11.50 15.63 9.11
N LYS A 217 12.09 15.76 10.29
CA LYS A 217 13.42 15.21 10.59
C LYS A 217 13.32 13.91 11.39
N HIS A 218 13.97 12.90 10.91
CA HIS A 218 14.16 11.61 11.55
C HIS A 218 15.59 11.48 12.12
N ARG A 219 15.78 10.50 13.01
CA ARG A 219 17.11 10.20 13.55
C ARG A 219 18.00 9.44 12.57
N SER A 220 17.37 8.72 11.63
CA SER A 220 18.07 7.92 10.62
C SER A 220 17.33 7.97 9.29
N ASP A 221 17.80 7.20 8.28
CA ASP A 221 17.23 7.13 6.94
C ASP A 221 15.72 6.86 6.98
N VAL A 222 14.94 7.60 6.18
CA VAL A 222 13.51 7.41 6.04
C VAL A 222 13.25 6.56 4.80
N LYS A 223 12.64 5.40 4.98
CA LYS A 223 12.44 4.41 3.91
C LYS A 223 11.07 4.47 3.27
N SER A 224 10.06 4.94 3.99
CA SER A 224 8.70 5.02 3.47
C SER A 224 7.97 6.22 4.05
N CYS A 225 7.10 6.79 3.23
CA CYS A 225 6.14 7.81 3.65
C CYS A 225 4.82 7.61 2.90
N GLU A 226 3.72 7.98 3.54
CA GLU A 226 2.44 7.96 2.89
C GLU A 226 1.51 9.04 3.45
N TRP A 227 0.71 9.63 2.57
CA TRP A 227 -0.37 10.55 2.93
C TRP A 227 -1.64 9.75 3.18
N ASN A 228 -2.37 10.06 4.27
CA ASN A 228 -3.63 9.40 4.55
C ASN A 228 -4.66 9.72 3.46
N PRO A 229 -5.41 8.73 2.94
CA PRO A 229 -6.35 8.94 1.83
C PRO A 229 -7.56 9.82 2.16
N TYR A 230 -7.87 10.03 3.45
CA TYR A 230 -9.05 10.80 3.87
C TYR A 230 -8.75 11.92 4.85
N ARG A 231 -7.67 11.81 5.61
CA ARG A 231 -7.31 12.78 6.65
C ARG A 231 -6.08 13.55 6.24
N ASN A 232 -6.01 14.79 6.68
CA ASN A 232 -4.80 15.56 6.51
C ASN A 232 -3.74 15.11 7.54
N MET A 233 -3.09 14.02 7.24
CA MET A 233 -2.13 13.31 8.08
C MET A 233 -1.12 12.60 7.20
N VAL A 234 0.13 12.62 7.60
CA VAL A 234 1.24 11.94 6.93
C VAL A 234 1.88 10.96 7.90
N VAL A 235 2.27 9.79 7.42
CA VAL A 235 3.11 8.85 8.15
C VAL A 235 4.45 8.69 7.46
N SER A 236 5.49 8.51 8.26
CA SER A 236 6.83 8.18 7.77
C SER A 236 7.52 7.20 8.71
N GLY A 237 8.46 6.44 8.20
CA GLY A 237 9.25 5.51 9.00
C GLY A 237 10.47 4.99 8.24
N GLY A 238 11.41 4.48 8.98
CA GLY A 238 12.67 4.05 8.40
C GLY A 238 13.59 3.31 9.35
N LYS A 239 14.86 3.61 9.25
CA LYS A 239 15.94 2.90 9.92
C LYS A 239 16.00 3.19 11.44
N ASP A 240 15.31 4.23 11.87
CA ASP A 240 15.13 4.54 13.30
C ASP A 240 14.09 3.67 14.00
N GLN A 241 13.42 2.74 13.27
CA GLN A 241 12.47 1.76 13.81
C GLN A 241 11.16 2.38 14.31
N ILE A 242 10.94 3.66 14.04
CA ILE A 242 9.80 4.43 14.54
C ILE A 242 8.87 4.75 13.36
N VAL A 243 7.57 4.59 13.57
CA VAL A 243 6.55 5.19 12.71
C VAL A 243 6.16 6.53 13.32
N GLU A 244 6.49 7.60 12.61
CA GLU A 244 6.09 8.95 12.97
C GLU A 244 4.81 9.34 12.26
N ILE A 245 3.90 9.95 12.98
CA ILE A 245 2.64 10.50 12.45
C ILE A 245 2.72 12.02 12.54
N TRP A 246 2.54 12.71 11.41
CA TRP A 246 2.72 14.15 11.28
C TRP A 246 1.43 14.86 10.91
N ASP A 247 1.27 16.07 11.42
CA ASP A 247 0.29 17.03 10.90
C ASP A 247 0.92 17.84 9.77
N PRO A 248 0.43 17.70 8.52
CA PRO A 248 0.97 18.44 7.37
C PRO A 248 0.63 19.94 7.35
N ASN A 249 -0.16 20.46 8.30
CA ASN A 249 -0.42 21.88 8.43
C ASN A 249 0.59 22.57 9.37
N SER A 250 0.78 21.98 10.55
CA SER A 250 1.66 22.54 11.57
C SER A 250 3.12 22.09 11.43
N GLY A 251 3.36 20.97 10.74
CA GLY A 251 4.69 20.35 10.67
C GLY A 251 5.12 19.63 11.95
N MET A 252 4.20 19.47 12.90
CA MET A 252 4.49 18.83 14.19
C MET A 252 4.23 17.33 14.15
N SER A 253 5.02 16.56 14.90
CA SER A 253 4.74 15.16 15.15
C SER A 253 3.55 15.03 16.10
N ILE A 254 2.52 14.32 15.64
CA ILE A 254 1.34 13.98 16.44
C ILE A 254 1.67 12.83 17.39
N ARG A 255 2.38 11.84 16.87
CA ARG A 255 2.72 10.62 17.62
C ARG A 255 3.90 9.88 17.02
N SER A 256 4.74 9.33 17.89
CA SER A 256 5.79 8.37 17.56
C SER A 256 5.40 6.98 18.04
N LEU A 257 5.42 5.99 17.14
CA LEU A 257 5.06 4.60 17.45
C LEU A 257 6.29 3.72 17.29
N HIS A 258 6.73 3.10 18.38
CA HIS A 258 7.82 2.14 18.39
C HIS A 258 7.27 0.74 18.09
N LEU A 259 7.13 0.41 16.82
CA LEU A 259 6.47 -0.81 16.40
C LEU A 259 7.45 -1.97 16.16
N HIS A 260 8.65 -1.70 15.68
CA HIS A 260 9.58 -2.69 15.20
C HIS A 260 10.92 -2.67 15.92
N ASN A 261 11.64 -3.80 15.84
CA ASN A 261 12.98 -3.96 16.42
C ASN A 261 14.09 -3.74 15.39
N ASN A 262 13.75 -3.48 14.13
CA ASN A 262 14.68 -3.21 13.05
C ASN A 262 14.06 -2.18 12.07
N SER A 263 14.83 -1.81 11.05
CA SER A 263 14.42 -0.83 10.03
C SER A 263 13.02 -1.14 9.44
N ILE A 264 12.18 -0.14 9.39
CA ILE A 264 10.90 -0.19 8.70
C ILE A 264 11.16 0.12 7.23
N ASN A 265 10.82 -0.82 6.33
CA ASN A 265 11.06 -0.65 4.90
C ASN A 265 9.85 -0.07 4.18
N ARG A 266 8.62 -0.36 4.65
CA ARG A 266 7.39 0.12 4.00
C ARG A 266 6.27 0.33 5.00
N ILE A 267 5.50 1.40 4.79
CA ILE A 267 4.28 1.72 5.56
C ILE A 267 3.18 2.03 4.56
N ARG A 268 1.95 1.50 4.77
CA ARG A 268 0.80 1.78 3.90
C ARG A 268 -0.49 1.91 4.68
N PHE A 269 -1.28 2.94 4.36
CA PHE A 269 -2.65 3.08 4.82
C PHE A 269 -3.57 2.11 4.10
N ASN A 270 -4.57 1.61 4.82
CA ASN A 270 -5.69 0.94 4.17
C ASN A 270 -6.61 1.98 3.47
N GLN A 271 -7.55 1.49 2.66
CA GLN A 271 -8.41 2.34 1.86
C GLN A 271 -9.20 3.38 2.66
N ASN A 272 -9.71 3.02 3.84
CA ASN A 272 -10.47 3.93 4.68
C ASN A 272 -9.58 4.85 5.56
N GLY A 273 -8.25 4.71 5.46
CA GLY A 273 -7.28 5.53 6.18
C GLY A 273 -7.31 5.36 7.70
N ASN A 274 -7.88 4.27 8.22
CA ASN A 274 -7.96 4.01 9.64
C ASN A 274 -6.86 3.10 10.16
N TRP A 275 -6.32 2.23 9.30
CA TRP A 275 -5.27 1.29 9.65
C TRP A 275 -4.02 1.56 8.81
N ILE A 276 -2.88 1.32 9.41
CA ILE A 276 -1.60 1.23 8.72
C ILE A 276 -1.04 -0.18 8.86
N ILE A 277 -0.37 -0.63 7.82
CA ILE A 277 0.54 -1.77 7.89
C ILE A 277 1.97 -1.28 7.80
N SER A 278 2.83 -1.85 8.61
CA SER A 278 4.27 -1.59 8.57
C SER A 278 5.03 -2.90 8.41
N GLY A 279 5.95 -2.94 7.47
CA GLY A 279 6.83 -4.08 7.22
C GLY A 279 8.28 -3.72 7.46
N SER A 280 9.00 -4.63 8.08
CA SER A 280 10.33 -4.36 8.60
C SER A 280 11.35 -5.44 8.23
N LYS A 281 12.61 -5.07 8.40
CA LYS A 281 13.75 -6.00 8.38
C LYS A 281 13.75 -7.01 9.54
N ASP A 282 12.87 -6.87 10.52
CA ASP A 282 12.67 -7.85 11.59
C ASP A 282 11.78 -9.03 11.16
N HIS A 283 11.46 -9.12 9.86
CA HIS A 283 10.64 -10.15 9.21
C HIS A 283 9.15 -10.12 9.63
N ILE A 284 8.76 -9.09 10.38
CA ILE A 284 7.43 -8.96 10.95
C ILE A 284 6.65 -7.86 10.22
N ILE A 285 5.35 -8.06 10.10
CA ILE A 285 4.41 -7.05 9.66
C ILE A 285 3.48 -6.74 10.82
N LYS A 286 3.23 -5.46 11.06
CA LYS A 286 2.30 -5.02 12.09
C LYS A 286 1.15 -4.24 11.47
N VAL A 287 -0.05 -4.56 11.92
CA VAL A 287 -1.27 -3.81 11.61
C VAL A 287 -1.60 -2.93 12.81
N THR A 288 -1.72 -1.62 12.59
CA THR A 288 -1.94 -0.65 13.66
C THR A 288 -3.14 0.23 13.34
N ASP A 289 -4.06 0.41 14.29
CA ASP A 289 -5.14 1.38 14.19
C ASP A 289 -4.64 2.76 14.61
N ILE A 290 -4.66 3.70 13.68
CA ILE A 290 -4.19 5.07 13.93
C ILE A 290 -5.14 5.91 14.77
N ARG A 291 -6.41 5.52 14.87
CA ARG A 291 -7.39 6.23 15.71
C ARG A 291 -7.15 5.95 17.20
N MET A 292 -6.78 4.70 17.49
CA MET A 292 -6.46 4.23 18.82
C MET A 292 -4.97 4.29 19.13
N MET A 293 -4.13 4.51 18.09
CA MET A 293 -2.66 4.41 18.17
C MET A 293 -2.20 3.08 18.79
N LYS A 294 -2.89 1.99 18.41
CA LYS A 294 -2.70 0.66 18.99
C LYS A 294 -2.48 -0.39 17.92
N GLU A 295 -1.54 -1.30 18.20
CA GLU A 295 -1.32 -2.50 17.41
C GLU A 295 -2.55 -3.42 17.47
N LEU A 296 -3.05 -3.82 16.31
CA LEU A 296 -4.19 -4.74 16.16
C LEU A 296 -3.72 -6.19 15.97
N GLN A 297 -2.69 -6.37 15.14
CA GLN A 297 -2.22 -7.68 14.75
C GLN A 297 -0.74 -7.67 14.41
N VAL A 298 -0.07 -8.76 14.78
CA VAL A 298 1.30 -9.07 14.36
C VAL A 298 1.25 -10.25 13.39
N CYS A 299 1.76 -10.04 12.18
CA CYS A 299 1.80 -11.07 11.15
C CYS A 299 3.22 -11.61 11.00
N LYS A 300 3.38 -12.90 11.25
CA LYS A 300 4.66 -13.63 11.15
C LYS A 300 4.54 -14.70 10.07
N GLY A 301 5.53 -14.80 9.19
CA GLY A 301 5.52 -15.79 8.09
C GLY A 301 6.58 -15.53 7.03
N HIS A 302 7.20 -14.34 7.01
CA HIS A 302 8.39 -14.10 6.20
C HIS A 302 9.64 -14.65 6.88
N ASP A 303 10.50 -15.29 6.07
CA ASP A 303 11.79 -15.84 6.53
C ASP A 303 12.92 -14.81 6.45
N SER A 304 12.69 -13.67 5.78
CA SER A 304 13.65 -12.59 5.60
C SER A 304 12.97 -11.22 5.62
N GLU A 305 13.70 -10.16 5.28
CA GLU A 305 13.21 -8.78 5.28
C GLU A 305 11.95 -8.60 4.45
N VAL A 306 10.97 -7.89 4.98
CA VAL A 306 9.78 -7.45 4.25
C VAL A 306 10.12 -6.16 3.51
N ASN A 307 10.11 -6.18 2.19
CA ASN A 307 10.49 -5.02 1.37
C ASN A 307 9.29 -4.17 0.96
N THR A 308 8.14 -4.80 0.72
CA THR A 308 6.97 -4.11 0.20
C THR A 308 5.66 -4.68 0.74
N LEU A 309 4.69 -3.79 0.83
CA LEU A 309 3.34 -4.04 1.34
C LEU A 309 2.33 -3.32 0.48
N ARG A 310 1.17 -3.95 0.21
CA ARG A 310 0.04 -3.31 -0.48
C ARG A 310 -1.28 -3.82 0.07
N TRP A 311 -2.18 -2.89 0.40
CA TRP A 311 -3.57 -3.22 0.67
C TRP A 311 -4.30 -3.60 -0.61
N HIS A 312 -5.24 -4.52 -0.50
CA HIS A 312 -6.15 -4.84 -1.61
C HIS A 312 -7.07 -3.65 -1.89
N PRO A 313 -7.27 -3.24 -3.17
CA PRO A 313 -8.00 -2.01 -3.48
C PRO A 313 -9.50 -2.07 -3.18
N GLU A 314 -10.12 -3.23 -3.09
CA GLU A 314 -11.56 -3.37 -2.79
C GLU A 314 -11.83 -3.93 -1.37
N HIS A 315 -10.87 -4.64 -0.77
CA HIS A 315 -11.02 -5.25 0.55
C HIS A 315 -10.19 -4.50 1.59
N GLU A 316 -10.87 -3.93 2.56
CA GLU A 316 -10.22 -3.11 3.61
C GLU A 316 -9.36 -3.93 4.58
N ASP A 317 -9.62 -5.24 4.68
CA ASP A 317 -9.01 -6.17 5.62
C ASP A 317 -7.99 -7.13 4.99
N ILE A 318 -7.81 -7.07 3.65
CA ILE A 318 -6.85 -7.91 2.93
C ILE A 318 -5.66 -7.07 2.47
N PHE A 319 -4.47 -7.61 2.65
CA PHE A 319 -3.24 -7.03 2.10
C PHE A 319 -2.26 -8.11 1.68
N CYS A 320 -1.30 -7.75 0.85
CA CYS A 320 -0.19 -8.60 0.49
C CYS A 320 1.15 -7.98 0.87
N SER A 321 2.12 -8.85 1.07
CA SER A 321 3.51 -8.52 1.39
C SER A 321 4.45 -9.30 0.50
N ALA A 322 5.65 -8.75 0.27
CA ALA A 322 6.73 -9.48 -0.36
C ALA A 322 8.09 -8.99 0.16
N GLY A 323 9.08 -9.85 0.06
CA GLY A 323 10.36 -9.59 0.68
C GLY A 323 11.57 -10.24 0.01
N ALA A 324 12.66 -10.25 0.76
CA ALA A 324 13.92 -10.83 0.34
C ALA A 324 13.90 -12.38 0.34
N ASP A 325 12.89 -12.99 0.96
CA ASP A 325 12.62 -14.43 0.95
C ASP A 325 11.98 -14.94 -0.35
N LYS A 326 11.77 -14.05 -1.34
CA LYS A 326 11.20 -14.37 -2.66
C LYS A 326 9.74 -14.81 -2.63
N LYS A 327 9.06 -14.64 -1.50
CA LYS A 327 7.67 -15.02 -1.28
C LYS A 327 6.75 -13.82 -1.48
N ILE A 328 5.52 -14.11 -1.91
CA ILE A 328 4.39 -13.18 -1.79
C ILE A 328 3.41 -13.83 -0.81
N ILE A 329 3.03 -13.10 0.22
CA ILE A 329 2.13 -13.60 1.26
C ILE A 329 0.91 -12.69 1.32
N TYR A 330 -0.28 -13.29 1.26
CA TYR A 330 -1.55 -12.61 1.49
C TYR A 330 -2.03 -12.81 2.90
N TRP A 331 -2.50 -11.76 3.49
CA TRP A 331 -2.95 -11.67 4.87
C TRP A 331 -4.37 -11.14 4.93
N LYS A 332 -5.13 -11.62 5.91
CA LYS A 332 -6.41 -11.04 6.27
C LYS A 332 -6.39 -10.61 7.73
N VAL A 333 -6.76 -9.37 8.00
CA VAL A 333 -6.81 -8.83 9.37
C VAL A 333 -7.82 -9.62 10.19
N GLY A 334 -7.40 -10.05 11.38
CA GLY A 334 -8.22 -10.89 12.27
C GLY A 334 -8.15 -12.38 11.98
N GLN A 335 -7.35 -12.84 11.02
CA GLN A 335 -7.10 -14.25 10.75
C GLN A 335 -5.61 -14.59 10.94
N GLU A 336 -5.35 -15.82 11.42
CA GLU A 336 -3.98 -16.34 11.53
C GLU A 336 -3.50 -16.98 10.24
N LYS A 337 -4.44 -17.51 9.43
CA LYS A 337 -4.11 -18.14 8.15
C LYS A 337 -3.71 -17.09 7.13
N ASN A 338 -2.61 -17.37 6.44
CA ASN A 338 -2.10 -16.62 5.31
C ASN A 338 -2.04 -17.53 4.07
N TYR A 339 -1.98 -16.92 2.90
CA TYR A 339 -1.73 -17.62 1.64
C TYR A 339 -0.35 -17.25 1.15
N VAL A 340 0.50 -18.26 0.96
CA VAL A 340 1.90 -18.08 0.59
C VAL A 340 2.11 -18.54 -0.84
N ILE A 341 2.69 -17.67 -1.66
CA ILE A 341 3.24 -18.01 -2.96
C ILE A 341 4.75 -18.15 -2.77
N ASP A 342 5.20 -19.38 -2.60
CA ASP A 342 6.62 -19.71 -2.46
C ASP A 342 7.34 -19.56 -3.80
N ASN A 343 8.58 -19.10 -3.77
CA ASN A 343 9.41 -18.91 -4.96
C ASN A 343 8.71 -18.09 -6.06
N ALA A 344 7.96 -17.07 -5.66
CA ALA A 344 7.30 -16.16 -6.59
C ALA A 344 8.29 -15.55 -7.58
N HIS A 345 9.52 -15.28 -7.14
CA HIS A 345 10.64 -14.81 -7.95
C HIS A 345 11.93 -15.57 -7.63
N ASP A 346 12.93 -15.47 -8.53
CA ASP A 346 14.24 -16.10 -8.33
C ASP A 346 15.13 -15.30 -7.37
N LYS A 347 14.82 -14.00 -7.16
CA LYS A 347 15.51 -13.09 -6.24
C LYS A 347 14.51 -12.27 -5.44
N GLU A 348 15.02 -11.35 -4.63
CA GLU A 348 14.26 -10.43 -3.79
C GLU A 348 13.20 -9.65 -4.59
N ILE A 349 12.03 -9.50 -3.98
CA ILE A 349 10.95 -8.69 -4.53
C ILE A 349 11.06 -7.29 -3.92
N PHE A 350 11.04 -6.25 -4.78
CA PHE A 350 11.19 -4.87 -4.34
C PHE A 350 9.89 -4.10 -4.26
N ASP A 351 8.95 -4.34 -5.17
CA ASP A 351 7.65 -3.65 -5.12
C ASP A 351 6.50 -4.54 -5.63
N LEU A 352 5.32 -4.25 -5.10
CA LEU A 352 4.05 -4.85 -5.47
C LEU A 352 3.08 -3.74 -5.86
N CYS A 353 2.17 -4.01 -6.77
CA CYS A 353 1.08 -3.12 -7.10
C CYS A 353 -0.15 -3.90 -7.54
N PHE A 354 -1.31 -3.61 -6.96
CA PHE A 354 -2.59 -4.08 -7.48
C PHE A 354 -3.09 -3.17 -8.60
N ASN A 355 -3.87 -3.73 -9.52
CA ASN A 355 -4.73 -2.95 -10.39
C ASN A 355 -5.91 -2.37 -9.58
N LYS A 356 -6.71 -1.45 -10.17
CA LYS A 356 -7.81 -0.78 -9.45
C LYS A 356 -8.88 -1.74 -8.94
N SER A 357 -9.13 -2.85 -9.64
CA SER A 357 -10.14 -3.86 -9.27
C SER A 357 -9.61 -4.99 -8.37
N GLY A 358 -8.33 -4.99 -8.02
CA GLY A 358 -7.73 -6.06 -7.22
C GLY A 358 -7.58 -7.42 -7.94
N THR A 359 -7.97 -7.50 -9.22
CA THR A 359 -7.97 -8.76 -9.99
C THR A 359 -6.60 -9.14 -10.55
N LEU A 360 -5.67 -8.18 -10.58
CA LEU A 360 -4.30 -8.36 -11.02
C LEU A 360 -3.34 -7.81 -9.96
N LEU A 361 -2.29 -8.56 -9.69
CA LEU A 361 -1.14 -8.11 -8.92
C LEU A 361 0.10 -8.11 -9.81
N ALA A 362 0.86 -7.04 -9.79
CA ALA A 362 2.17 -6.95 -10.42
C ALA A 362 3.27 -6.98 -9.35
N SER A 363 4.33 -7.74 -9.60
CA SER A 363 5.52 -7.82 -8.73
C SER A 363 6.79 -7.52 -9.51
N GLY A 364 7.61 -6.62 -8.99
CA GLY A 364 8.92 -6.26 -9.54
C GLY A 364 10.04 -6.75 -8.66
N SER A 365 11.06 -7.36 -9.28
CA SER A 365 12.12 -8.06 -8.55
C SER A 365 13.53 -7.74 -9.03
N ASN A 366 14.48 -8.11 -8.19
CA ASN A 366 15.92 -8.11 -8.48
C ASN A 366 16.33 -9.17 -9.54
N ASP A 367 15.43 -10.08 -9.91
CA ASP A 367 15.64 -11.03 -11.00
C ASP A 367 15.40 -10.44 -12.40
N CYS A 368 15.18 -9.12 -12.48
CA CYS A 368 14.93 -8.37 -13.71
C CYS A 368 13.58 -8.71 -14.38
N CYS A 369 12.67 -9.34 -13.65
CA CYS A 369 11.36 -9.72 -14.14
C CYS A 369 10.25 -8.90 -13.50
N LEU A 370 9.26 -8.55 -14.32
CA LEU A 370 7.94 -8.15 -13.89
C LEU A 370 7.03 -9.36 -14.04
N LYS A 371 6.47 -9.85 -12.94
CA LYS A 371 5.50 -10.94 -12.96
C LYS A 371 4.11 -10.43 -12.66
N LEU A 372 3.14 -10.99 -13.37
CA LEU A 372 1.72 -10.68 -13.23
C LEU A 372 1.00 -11.91 -12.67
N TRP A 373 0.18 -11.68 -11.66
CA TRP A 373 -0.59 -12.68 -10.96
C TRP A 373 -2.07 -12.38 -11.10
N ILE A 374 -2.86 -13.41 -11.38
CA ILE A 374 -4.31 -13.31 -11.49
C ILE A 374 -4.99 -14.17 -10.44
N ARG A 375 -6.26 -13.88 -10.23
CA ARG A 375 -7.15 -14.71 -9.46
C ARG A 375 -7.26 -16.09 -10.13
N ASP A 376 -7.20 -17.15 -9.35
CA ASP A 376 -7.45 -18.49 -9.85
C ASP A 376 -8.95 -18.79 -9.84
N ASN A 377 -9.58 -18.75 -11.01
CA ASN A 377 -10.98 -19.10 -11.17
C ASN A 377 -11.22 -20.63 -11.22
N SER A 378 -10.18 -21.44 -11.13
CA SER A 378 -10.26 -22.90 -11.18
C SER A 378 -10.48 -23.56 -9.81
N ILE A 379 -10.54 -22.76 -8.74
CA ILE A 379 -10.76 -23.24 -7.37
C ILE A 379 -12.27 -23.23 -6.99
N PHE A 380 -13.17 -23.08 -7.97
CA PHE A 380 -14.63 -23.11 -7.83
C PHE A 380 -15.25 -24.30 -8.53
#